data_df56211cea9ad6beb9d006b8f6315321
#
_entry.id   df56211cea9ad6beb9d006b8f6315321
#
_cell.length_a   1.000
_cell.length_b   1.000
_cell.length_c   1.000
_cell.angle_alpha   90.00
_cell.angle_beta   90.00
_cell.angle_gamma   90.00
#
_symmetry.space_group_name_H-M   'P 1'
#
loop_
_entity.id
_entity.type
_entity.pdbx_description
1 polymer ?
#
loop_
_entity_poly.entity_id
_entity_poly.type
_entity_poly.pdbx_seq_one_letter_code
_entity_poly.pdbx_strand_id
1 'polypeptide(L)'
;MSTDLRLQALHDAALRVGRHAADYRHRTEPGTRSIVLNTYRPAHATAQSPIVLVQHGVMRNGDDYRDFWMPAADEHGLVIIAPTFSNEQWPDV
;
A
#
# COMPACT_ATOMS: atom_id res chain seq x y z
N MET A 1 13.65 -16.02 8.87
CA MET A 1 13.71 -14.57 9.00
C MET A 1 12.37 -13.97 8.77
N SER A 2 11.63 -13.82 9.85
CA SER A 2 10.27 -13.31 9.81
C SER A 2 10.17 -11.88 9.31
N THR A 3 11.20 -11.06 9.59
CA THR A 3 11.26 -9.68 9.11
C THR A 3 11.23 -9.61 7.60
N ASP A 4 11.88 -10.56 6.96
CA ASP A 4 11.98 -10.59 5.50
C ASP A 4 10.64 -10.88 4.84
N LEU A 5 9.76 -11.65 5.49
CA LEU A 5 8.45 -11.94 4.94
C LEU A 5 7.57 -10.70 4.85
N ARG A 6 7.68 -9.77 5.82
CA ARG A 6 6.93 -8.51 5.78
C ARG A 6 7.44 -7.61 4.67
N LEU A 7 8.75 -7.48 4.56
CA LEU A 7 9.37 -6.68 3.50
C LEU A 7 9.08 -7.30 2.14
N GLN A 8 9.03 -8.63 2.06
CA GLN A 8 8.73 -9.32 0.83
C GLN A 8 7.29 -9.03 0.36
N ALA A 9 6.33 -9.01 1.28
CA ALA A 9 4.95 -8.71 0.94
C ALA A 9 4.79 -7.30 0.38
N LEU A 10 5.44 -6.31 1.01
CA LEU A 10 5.44 -4.93 0.52
C LEU A 10 6.14 -4.81 -0.83
N HIS A 11 7.26 -5.50 -0.97
CA HIS A 11 8.03 -5.49 -2.20
C HIS A 11 7.23 -6.08 -3.36
N ASP A 12 6.57 -7.23 -3.12
CA ASP A 12 5.75 -7.88 -4.13
C ASP A 12 4.58 -6.99 -4.55
N ALA A 13 3.92 -6.34 -3.57
CA ALA A 13 2.83 -5.43 -3.86
C ALA A 13 3.29 -4.26 -4.73
N ALA A 14 4.47 -3.71 -4.44
CA ALA A 14 5.02 -2.59 -5.20
C ALA A 14 5.43 -2.96 -6.62
N LEU A 15 5.70 -4.24 -6.88
CA LEU A 15 6.12 -4.70 -8.20
C LEU A 15 4.96 -4.98 -9.15
N ARG A 16 3.73 -5.06 -8.66
CA ARG A 16 2.57 -5.31 -9.52
C ARG A 16 2.25 -4.08 -10.34
N VAL A 17 2.32 -4.22 -11.66
CA VAL A 17 1.98 -3.13 -12.58
C VAL A 17 0.47 -2.90 -12.56
N GLY A 18 0.06 -1.62 -12.54
CA GLY A 18 -1.32 -1.22 -12.55
C GLY A 18 -1.88 -0.96 -11.16
N ARG A 19 -3.20 -0.87 -11.10
CA ARG A 19 -3.96 -0.56 -9.91
C ARG A 19 -4.37 -1.85 -9.21
N HIS A 20 -3.91 -2.03 -7.98
CA HIS A 20 -4.16 -3.25 -7.22
C HIS A 20 -4.51 -2.95 -5.76
N ALA A 21 -5.12 -3.94 -5.13
CA ALA A 21 -5.34 -3.97 -3.68
C ALA A 21 -5.04 -5.39 -3.20
N ALA A 22 -4.28 -5.51 -2.13
CA ALA A 22 -3.89 -6.80 -1.58
C ALA A 22 -3.98 -6.76 -0.06
N ASP A 23 -4.46 -7.84 0.53
CA ASP A 23 -4.49 -7.96 1.99
C ASP A 23 -3.09 -8.30 2.50
N TYR A 24 -2.69 -7.60 3.54
CA TYR A 24 -1.50 -7.91 4.30
C TYR A 24 -1.91 -8.17 5.75
N ARG A 25 -1.50 -9.31 6.30
CA ARG A 25 -1.81 -9.67 7.68
C ARG A 25 -0.64 -9.36 8.58
N HIS A 26 -0.87 -8.47 9.51
CA HIS A 26 0.15 -8.10 10.50
C HIS A 26 -0.14 -8.80 11.81
N ARG A 27 0.86 -9.53 12.30
CA ARG A 27 0.74 -10.23 13.58
C ARG A 27 0.87 -9.24 14.73
N THR A 28 -0.12 -9.27 15.62
CA THR A 28 -0.14 -8.42 16.81
C THR A 28 -0.50 -9.28 18.03
N GLU A 29 -0.33 -8.72 19.20
CA GLU A 29 -0.90 -9.32 20.41
C GLU A 29 -2.28 -8.69 20.64
N PRO A 30 -3.38 -9.48 20.75
CA PRO A 30 -3.41 -10.94 20.87
C PRO A 30 -3.58 -11.75 19.57
N GLY A 31 -3.56 -11.14 18.42
CA GLY A 31 -3.82 -11.88 17.20
C GLY A 31 -3.21 -11.24 15.96
N THR A 32 -3.91 -11.35 14.83
CA THR A 32 -3.49 -10.71 13.58
C THR A 32 -4.49 -9.65 13.18
N ARG A 33 -3.98 -8.59 12.55
CA ARG A 33 -4.80 -7.53 11.98
C ARG A 33 -4.49 -7.40 10.50
N SER A 34 -5.52 -7.16 9.71
CA SER A 34 -5.37 -7.00 8.26
C SER A 34 -5.18 -5.54 7.90
N ILE A 35 -4.30 -5.32 6.94
CA ILE A 35 -4.10 -4.03 6.29
C ILE A 35 -4.32 -4.27 4.81
N VAL A 36 -5.13 -3.42 4.18
CA VAL A 36 -5.28 -3.47 2.73
C VAL A 36 -4.21 -2.56 2.12
N LEU A 37 -3.36 -3.12 1.28
CA LEU A 37 -2.34 -2.35 0.56
C LEU A 37 -2.91 -1.98 -0.80
N ASN A 38 -3.27 -0.71 -0.95
CA ASN A 38 -3.74 -0.18 -2.23
C ASN A 38 -2.53 0.37 -2.97
N THR A 39 -2.28 -0.17 -4.15
CA THR A 39 -1.05 0.13 -4.88
C THR A 39 -1.32 0.59 -6.30
N TYR A 40 -0.40 1.36 -6.84
CA TYR A 40 -0.37 1.68 -8.26
C TYR A 40 1.07 1.77 -8.73
N ARG A 41 1.37 1.03 -9.80
CA ARG A 41 2.68 1.06 -10.46
C ARG A 41 2.47 1.33 -11.94
N PRO A 42 2.94 2.48 -12.45
CA PRO A 42 2.90 2.74 -13.90
C PRO A 42 3.70 1.70 -14.68
N ALA A 43 3.27 1.41 -15.90
CA ALA A 43 3.97 0.42 -16.74
C ALA A 43 5.42 0.80 -17.03
N HIS A 44 5.72 2.09 -17.05
CA HIS A 44 7.09 2.58 -17.32
C HIS A 44 7.96 2.70 -16.07
N ALA A 45 7.44 2.33 -14.90
CA ALA A 45 8.23 2.38 -13.67
C ALA A 45 9.40 1.40 -13.73
N THR A 46 10.48 1.77 -13.06
CA THR A 46 11.72 0.98 -13.02
C THR A 46 12.11 0.70 -11.56
N ALA A 47 13.20 -0.05 -11.38
CA ALA A 47 13.74 -0.29 -10.05
C ALA A 47 14.21 1.01 -9.35
N GLN A 48 14.39 2.08 -10.13
CA GLN A 48 14.83 3.37 -9.61
C GLN A 48 13.67 4.31 -9.30
N SER A 49 12.43 3.91 -9.64
CA SER A 49 11.25 4.76 -9.43
C SER A 49 11.01 5.00 -7.94
N PRO A 50 10.75 6.26 -7.55
CA PRO A 50 10.42 6.54 -6.15
C PRO A 50 9.13 5.87 -5.71
N ILE A 51 9.07 5.47 -4.44
CA ILE A 51 7.87 4.93 -3.82
C ILE A 51 7.29 6.01 -2.91
N VAL A 52 6.00 6.30 -3.10
CA VAL A 52 5.27 7.25 -2.27
C VAL A 52 4.31 6.50 -1.38
N LEU A 53 4.48 6.65 -0.07
CA LEU A 53 3.57 6.08 0.92
C LEU A 53 2.56 7.15 1.29
N VAL A 54 1.27 6.84 1.12
CA VAL A 54 0.20 7.80 1.36
C VAL A 54 -0.68 7.31 2.49
N GLN A 55 -0.80 8.13 3.54
CA GLN A 55 -1.61 7.81 4.70
C GLN A 55 -3.01 8.43 4.55
N HIS A 56 -4.04 7.62 4.75
CA HIS A 56 -5.43 8.12 4.77
C HIS A 56 -5.73 8.88 6.06
N GLY A 57 -6.86 9.62 6.06
CA GLY A 57 -7.39 10.29 7.23
C GLY A 57 -8.47 9.45 7.92
N VAL A 58 -9.40 10.15 8.56
CA VAL A 58 -10.46 9.51 9.37
C VAL A 58 -11.42 8.65 8.57
N MET A 59 -11.52 8.88 7.26
CA MET A 59 -12.39 8.09 6.39
C MET A 59 -11.86 6.69 6.11
N ARG A 60 -10.62 6.42 6.44
CA ARG A 60 -9.99 5.10 6.27
C ARG A 60 -10.04 4.60 4.83
N ASN A 61 -9.86 5.51 3.89
CA ASN A 61 -10.07 5.27 2.46
C ASN A 61 -8.76 5.36 1.66
N GLY A 62 -7.83 4.45 1.95
CA GLY A 62 -6.54 4.41 1.27
C GLY A 62 -6.68 4.25 -0.24
N ASP A 63 -7.70 3.52 -0.70
CA ASP A 63 -7.97 3.33 -2.13
C ASP A 63 -8.24 4.65 -2.84
N ASP A 64 -9.01 5.56 -2.22
CA ASP A 64 -9.27 6.88 -2.80
C ASP A 64 -8.00 7.71 -2.87
N TYR A 65 -7.17 7.65 -1.84
CA TYR A 65 -5.89 8.36 -1.85
C TYR A 65 -4.95 7.82 -2.92
N ARG A 66 -4.89 6.50 -3.09
CA ARG A 66 -4.13 5.91 -4.18
C ARG A 66 -4.60 6.46 -5.52
N ASP A 67 -5.91 6.46 -5.75
CA ASP A 67 -6.50 6.91 -7.01
C ASP A 67 -6.20 8.38 -7.26
N PHE A 68 -6.23 9.20 -6.22
CA PHE A 68 -5.88 10.62 -6.32
C PHE A 68 -4.46 10.81 -6.84
N TRP A 69 -3.54 9.93 -6.45
CA TRP A 69 -2.13 10.03 -6.83
C TRP A 69 -1.80 9.42 -8.18
N MET A 70 -2.73 8.67 -8.79
CA MET A 70 -2.44 7.96 -10.05
C MET A 70 -1.99 8.87 -11.18
N PRO A 71 -2.61 10.05 -11.42
CA PRO A 71 -2.13 10.93 -12.49
C PRO A 71 -0.68 11.40 -12.28
N ALA A 72 -0.33 11.76 -11.05
CA ALA A 72 1.04 12.15 -10.73
C ALA A 72 2.01 10.98 -10.90
N ALA A 73 1.55 9.77 -10.53
CA ALA A 73 2.36 8.57 -10.70
C ALA A 73 2.69 8.33 -12.16
N ASP A 74 1.71 8.48 -13.06
CA ASP A 74 1.93 8.31 -14.49
C ASP A 74 2.86 9.40 -15.05
N GLU A 75 2.70 10.62 -14.58
CA GLU A 75 3.50 11.74 -15.09
C GLU A 75 4.95 11.66 -14.61
N HIS A 76 5.17 11.29 -13.36
CA HIS A 76 6.49 11.36 -12.74
C HIS A 76 7.15 10.01 -12.47
N GLY A 77 6.51 8.91 -12.91
CA GLY A 77 7.06 7.58 -12.71
C GLY A 77 7.12 7.15 -11.26
N LEU A 78 6.05 7.43 -10.49
CA LEU A 78 6.00 7.11 -9.07
C LEU A 78 5.23 5.80 -8.83
N VAL A 79 5.71 5.03 -7.85
CA VAL A 79 4.97 3.86 -7.35
C VAL A 79 4.23 4.29 -6.09
N ILE A 80 2.92 4.06 -6.05
CA ILE A 80 2.07 4.50 -4.94
C ILE A 80 1.71 3.30 -4.08
N ILE A 81 1.88 3.45 -2.77
CA ILE A 81 1.40 2.49 -1.78
C ILE A 81 0.57 3.27 -0.76
N ALA A 82 -0.72 2.99 -0.70
CA ALA A 82 -1.65 3.64 0.21
C ALA A 82 -2.36 2.57 1.05
N PRO A 83 -1.83 2.27 2.23
CA PRO A 83 -2.46 1.27 3.09
C PRO A 83 -3.79 1.78 3.66
N THR A 84 -4.74 0.88 3.84
CA THR A 84 -5.98 1.14 4.55
C THR A 84 -5.97 0.43 5.89
N PHE A 85 -6.04 1.20 6.97
CA PHE A 85 -6.22 0.70 8.32
C PHE A 85 -7.69 0.85 8.68
N SER A 86 -8.48 -0.20 8.51
CA SER A 86 -9.92 -0.12 8.74
C SER A 86 -10.24 0.16 10.21
N ASN A 87 -11.39 0.79 10.46
CA ASN A 87 -11.84 1.03 11.83
C ASN A 87 -12.08 -0.26 12.59
N GLU A 88 -12.51 -1.31 11.91
CA GLU A 88 -12.79 -2.61 12.52
C GLU A 88 -11.52 -3.28 13.02
N GLN A 89 -10.47 -3.26 12.19
CA GLN A 89 -9.20 -3.92 12.51
C GLN A 89 -8.27 -3.03 13.35
N TRP A 90 -8.36 -1.71 13.15
CA TRP A 90 -7.43 -0.76 13.74
C TRP A 90 -8.18 0.42 14.38
N PRO A 91 -9.03 0.15 15.40
CA PRO A 91 -9.81 1.24 16.02
C PRO A 91 -8.94 2.23 16.78
N ASP A 92 -7.71 1.87 17.11
CA ASP A 92 -6.78 2.67 17.90
C ASP A 92 -5.85 3.55 17.03
N VAL A 93 -6.05 3.55 15.73
CA VAL A 93 -5.20 4.33 14.82
C VAL A 93 -5.82 5.67 14.45
#